data_8c6e48eb9a1c1b0d2863500faa27532e
#
_entry.id   8c6e48eb9a1c1b0d2863500faa27532e
#
_cell.length_a   1.000
_cell.length_b   1.000
_cell.length_c   1.000
_cell.angle_alpha   90.00
_cell.angle_beta   90.00
_cell.angle_gamma   90.00
#
_symmetry.space_group_name_H-M   'P 1'
#
loop_
_entity.id
_entity.type
_entity.pdbx_description
1 polymer ?
#
loop_
_entity_poly.entity_id
_entity_poly.type
_entity_poly.pdbx_seq_one_letter_code
_entity_poly.pdbx_strand_id
1 'polypeptide(L)'
;MSFTVIIPARLASTRLPNKPIADICGKPMIVRVAEQALKSGASRVICAVDDELILKACEANGIEACLTRKDHACGTDRLCEAAELCKISDDEIIVNVQGDEPLIPPKVIKNVAELLMNRSDCSMGTAAIRIHSAEEFFNPNVVKVVTDKNGSALYFSRAPIPWDRDGFAKDRSALPKHLGLRHVGIYSYRCAFLKAYPELPKSDLERWESLEQLRALYNGYKIAVDTFEEEIPPGVDTLADLEAVRAYRINNLSFIVEDQAVAEFSSIRTA
;
A
#
# COMPACT_ATOMS: atom_id res chain seq x y z
N MET A 1 -14.12 7.92 13.63
CA MET A 1 -12.98 7.16 14.18
C MET A 1 -11.72 7.68 13.51
N SER A 2 -10.61 7.75 14.23
CA SER A 2 -9.30 8.12 13.69
C SER A 2 -8.54 6.86 13.25
N PHE A 3 -7.54 7.02 12.39
CA PHE A 3 -6.63 5.95 12.01
C PHE A 3 -5.19 6.46 11.96
N THR A 4 -4.25 5.58 12.22
CA THR A 4 -2.82 5.82 12.12
C THR A 4 -2.24 5.15 10.88
N VAL A 5 -1.37 5.85 10.14
CA VAL A 5 -0.60 5.23 9.06
C VAL A 5 0.77 4.84 9.58
N ILE A 6 1.20 3.61 9.32
CA ILE A 6 2.58 3.17 9.54
C ILE A 6 3.21 2.81 8.20
N ILE A 7 4.41 3.37 7.97
CA ILE A 7 5.18 3.20 6.74
C ILE A 7 6.44 2.40 7.08
N PRO A 8 6.48 1.07 6.83
CA PRO A 8 7.68 0.29 7.07
C PRO A 8 8.74 0.59 6.01
N ALA A 9 9.97 0.77 6.44
CA ALA A 9 11.10 0.92 5.53
C ALA A 9 12.35 0.22 6.08
N ARG A 10 13.11 -0.41 5.19
CA ARG A 10 14.41 -0.99 5.48
C ARG A 10 15.47 -0.45 4.53
N LEU A 11 16.65 -0.17 5.07
CA LEU A 11 17.75 0.38 4.26
C LEU A 11 18.25 -0.64 3.23
N ALA A 12 18.28 -1.91 3.62
CA ALA A 12 18.73 -2.99 2.74
C ALA A 12 17.71 -3.23 1.61
N SER A 13 18.13 -2.92 0.39
CA SER A 13 17.41 -3.20 -0.84
C SER A 13 18.38 -3.69 -1.91
N THR A 14 18.09 -4.85 -2.52
CA THR A 14 18.97 -5.49 -3.51
C THR A 14 18.87 -4.86 -4.89
N ARG A 15 17.66 -4.47 -5.32
CA ARG A 15 17.39 -3.92 -6.66
C ARG A 15 17.70 -2.42 -6.76
N LEU A 16 17.46 -1.68 -5.69
CA LEU A 16 17.74 -0.25 -5.60
C LEU A 16 18.39 0.04 -4.24
N PRO A 17 19.72 0.09 -4.13
CA PRO A 17 20.42 0.34 -2.88
C PRO A 17 19.98 1.64 -2.21
N ASN A 18 19.81 1.62 -0.89
CA ASN A 18 19.34 2.76 -0.10
C ASN A 18 17.99 3.33 -0.55
N LYS A 19 17.11 2.49 -1.10
CA LYS A 19 15.82 2.86 -1.67
C LYS A 19 15.02 3.90 -0.84
N PRO A 20 14.83 3.76 0.49
CA PRO A 20 14.02 4.70 1.27
C PRO A 20 14.57 6.13 1.28
N ILE A 21 15.86 6.31 1.15
CA ILE A 21 16.50 7.63 1.14
C ILE A 21 16.86 8.12 -0.27
N ALA A 22 16.47 7.38 -1.32
CA ALA A 22 16.65 7.82 -2.70
C ALA A 22 15.92 9.15 -2.93
N ASP A 23 16.63 10.11 -3.54
CA ASP A 23 16.08 11.43 -3.80
C ASP A 23 14.94 11.39 -4.83
N ILE A 24 13.83 12.03 -4.53
CA ILE A 24 12.73 12.32 -5.45
C ILE A 24 12.45 13.82 -5.41
N CYS A 25 13.06 14.56 -6.33
CA CYS A 25 12.90 16.01 -6.46
C CYS A 25 13.17 16.74 -5.12
N GLY A 26 14.36 16.57 -4.56
CA GLY A 26 14.85 17.25 -3.36
C GLY A 26 14.40 16.68 -2.01
N LYS A 27 13.69 15.54 -1.99
CA LYS A 27 13.30 14.85 -0.75
C LYS A 27 13.49 13.34 -0.85
N PRO A 28 13.83 12.66 0.26
CA PRO A 28 13.89 11.20 0.31
C PRO A 28 12.56 10.53 -0.07
N MET A 29 12.61 9.36 -0.69
CA MET A 29 11.41 8.59 -1.08
C MET A 29 10.46 8.36 0.09
N ILE A 30 10.96 7.94 1.25
CA ILE A 30 10.16 7.70 2.45
C ILE A 30 9.37 8.95 2.90
N VAL A 31 9.99 10.13 2.77
CA VAL A 31 9.34 11.42 3.07
C VAL A 31 8.23 11.71 2.07
N ARG A 32 8.42 11.37 0.80
CA ARG A 32 7.37 11.52 -0.23
C ARG A 32 6.16 10.63 0.03
N VAL A 33 6.40 9.39 0.48
CA VAL A 33 5.32 8.49 0.92
C VAL A 33 4.59 9.07 2.13
N ALA A 34 5.33 9.55 3.13
CA ALA A 34 4.74 10.16 4.32
C ALA A 34 3.91 11.43 3.99
N GLU A 35 4.36 12.26 3.04
CA GLU A 35 3.60 13.40 2.55
C GLU A 35 2.25 13.00 1.94
N GLN A 36 2.16 11.87 1.24
CA GLN A 36 0.88 11.37 0.72
C GLN A 36 0.00 10.83 1.86
N ALA A 37 0.60 10.11 2.80
CA ALA A 37 -0.12 9.60 3.97
C ALA A 37 -0.70 10.74 4.82
N LEU A 38 0.02 11.83 5.04
CA LEU A 38 -0.47 13.02 5.77
C LEU A 38 -1.71 13.65 5.10
N LYS A 39 -1.81 13.59 3.78
CA LYS A 39 -2.97 14.12 3.03
C LYS A 39 -4.20 13.21 3.10
N SER A 40 -4.08 11.98 3.62
CA SER A 40 -5.19 11.02 3.70
C SER A 40 -6.19 11.33 4.82
N GLY A 41 -5.87 12.24 5.72
CA GLY A 41 -6.67 12.52 6.91
C GLY A 41 -6.35 11.58 8.08
N ALA A 42 -5.22 10.86 8.03
CA ALA A 42 -4.70 10.10 9.16
C ALA A 42 -4.44 11.04 10.37
N SER A 43 -4.80 10.59 11.57
CA SER A 43 -4.51 11.32 12.81
C SER A 43 -3.02 11.32 13.14
N ARG A 44 -2.28 10.31 12.65
CA ARG A 44 -0.86 10.13 12.89
C ARG A 44 -0.22 9.38 11.72
N VAL A 45 1.01 9.76 11.35
CA VAL A 45 1.80 9.08 10.31
C VAL A 45 3.17 8.78 10.87
N ILE A 46 3.57 7.51 10.91
CA ILE A 46 4.81 7.03 11.54
C ILE A 46 5.61 6.24 10.53
N CYS A 47 6.88 6.56 10.35
CA CYS A 47 7.82 5.72 9.59
C CYS A 47 8.48 4.71 10.54
N ALA A 48 8.25 3.41 10.32
CA ALA A 48 8.88 2.31 11.06
C ALA A 48 10.15 1.87 10.32
N VAL A 49 11.31 2.29 10.82
CA VAL A 49 12.58 2.21 10.09
C VAL A 49 13.61 1.32 10.81
N ASP A 50 14.54 0.71 10.08
CA ASP A 50 15.56 -0.17 10.63
C ASP A 50 16.98 0.44 10.68
N ASP A 51 17.10 1.69 10.23
CA ASP A 51 18.40 2.35 10.18
C ASP A 51 18.31 3.82 10.54
N GLU A 52 19.33 4.30 11.27
CA GLU A 52 19.39 5.69 11.71
C GLU A 52 19.50 6.70 10.56
N LEU A 53 20.00 6.29 9.38
CA LEU A 53 20.02 7.18 8.21
C LEU A 53 18.59 7.52 7.76
N ILE A 54 17.69 6.53 7.77
CA ILE A 54 16.29 6.76 7.42
C ILE A 54 15.61 7.57 8.52
N LEU A 55 15.87 7.25 9.79
CA LEU A 55 15.34 7.98 10.94
C LEU A 55 15.68 9.48 10.84
N LYS A 56 16.96 9.82 10.69
CA LYS A 56 17.43 11.22 10.53
C LYS A 56 16.82 11.91 9.31
N ALA A 57 16.63 11.18 8.20
CA ALA A 57 15.99 11.72 7.01
C ALA A 57 14.50 12.09 7.27
N CYS A 58 13.76 11.27 8.04
CA CYS A 58 12.41 11.57 8.48
C CYS A 58 12.38 12.78 9.41
N GLU A 59 13.20 12.79 10.47
CA GLU A 59 13.28 13.87 11.45
C GLU A 59 13.61 15.23 10.82
N ALA A 60 14.61 15.26 9.90
CA ALA A 60 15.00 16.47 9.17
C ALA A 60 13.86 17.05 8.31
N ASN A 61 12.82 16.27 8.02
CA ASN A 61 11.64 16.69 7.26
C ASN A 61 10.38 16.79 8.13
N GLY A 62 10.50 16.72 9.47
CA GLY A 62 9.38 16.82 10.39
C GLY A 62 8.41 15.63 10.35
N ILE A 63 8.86 14.47 9.90
CA ILE A 63 8.08 13.23 9.86
C ILE A 63 8.38 12.40 11.11
N GLU A 64 7.35 11.98 11.81
CA GLU A 64 7.49 11.08 12.96
C GLU A 64 8.04 9.71 12.49
N ALA A 65 9.05 9.19 13.20
CA ALA A 65 9.64 7.89 12.90
C ALA A 65 10.04 7.18 14.19
N CYS A 66 10.04 5.84 14.15
CA CYS A 66 10.54 4.99 15.21
C CYS A 66 11.56 3.98 14.67
N LEU A 67 12.62 3.76 15.43
CA LEU A 67 13.63 2.77 15.09
C LEU A 67 13.16 1.40 15.56
N THR A 68 13.07 0.45 14.63
CA THR A 68 12.67 -0.94 14.84
C THR A 68 13.85 -1.87 14.62
N ARG A 69 13.76 -3.10 15.08
CA ARG A 69 14.81 -4.10 14.87
C ARG A 69 15.08 -4.34 13.38
N LYS A 70 16.32 -4.74 13.06
CA LYS A 70 16.77 -5.04 11.68
C LYS A 70 16.36 -6.43 11.21
N ASP A 71 16.09 -7.35 12.13
CA ASP A 71 15.92 -8.79 11.89
C ASP A 71 14.48 -9.24 11.63
N HIS A 72 13.56 -8.31 11.42
CA HIS A 72 12.19 -8.65 11.05
C HIS A 72 12.12 -9.44 9.75
N ALA A 73 11.42 -10.57 9.78
CA ALA A 73 11.24 -11.42 8.62
C ALA A 73 10.37 -10.77 7.54
N CYS A 74 9.42 -9.91 7.93
CA CYS A 74 8.48 -9.27 7.01
C CYS A 74 8.08 -7.86 7.47
N GLY A 75 7.37 -7.14 6.59
CA GLY A 75 6.85 -5.80 6.88
C GLY A 75 5.83 -5.79 8.01
N THR A 76 4.97 -6.81 8.09
CA THR A 76 3.92 -6.92 9.10
C THR A 76 4.49 -7.05 10.51
N ASP A 77 5.58 -7.83 10.70
CA ASP A 77 6.27 -7.94 11.99
C ASP A 77 6.84 -6.59 12.43
N ARG A 78 7.36 -5.79 11.50
CA ARG A 78 7.87 -4.43 11.76
C ARG A 78 6.75 -3.48 12.18
N LEU A 79 5.59 -3.59 11.54
CA LEU A 79 4.42 -2.79 11.93
C LEU A 79 3.97 -3.12 13.36
N CYS A 80 3.98 -4.41 13.73
CA CYS A 80 3.64 -4.86 15.07
C CYS A 80 4.54 -4.20 16.12
N GLU A 81 5.87 -4.30 15.96
CA GLU A 81 6.83 -3.64 16.86
C GLU A 81 6.62 -2.13 16.91
N ALA A 82 6.41 -1.47 15.76
CA ALA A 82 6.16 -0.03 15.72
C ALA A 82 4.87 0.36 16.45
N ALA A 83 3.81 -0.45 16.33
CA ALA A 83 2.55 -0.22 17.04
C ALA A 83 2.74 -0.31 18.57
N GLU A 84 3.58 -1.23 19.06
CA GLU A 84 3.93 -1.36 20.47
C GLU A 84 4.81 -0.19 20.96
N LEU A 85 5.91 0.13 20.24
CA LEU A 85 6.84 1.20 20.59
C LEU A 85 6.13 2.56 20.64
N CYS A 86 5.23 2.80 19.68
CA CYS A 86 4.47 4.05 19.59
C CYS A 86 3.19 4.04 20.43
N LYS A 87 2.94 2.97 21.21
CA LYS A 87 1.81 2.81 22.16
C LYS A 87 0.44 3.05 21.49
N ILE A 88 0.26 2.48 20.28
CA ILE A 88 -1.01 2.58 19.56
C ILE A 88 -2.05 1.70 20.27
N SER A 89 -3.24 2.26 20.48
CA SER A 89 -4.34 1.58 21.17
C SER A 89 -4.88 0.39 20.37
N ASP A 90 -5.32 -0.67 21.06
CA ASP A 90 -5.80 -1.91 20.44
C ASP A 90 -7.07 -1.74 19.61
N ASP A 91 -7.87 -0.72 19.90
CA ASP A 91 -9.11 -0.38 19.17
C ASP A 91 -8.86 0.52 17.94
N GLU A 92 -7.62 0.99 17.74
CA GLU A 92 -7.28 1.87 16.61
C GLU A 92 -7.11 1.06 15.32
N ILE A 93 -7.40 1.73 14.19
CA ILE A 93 -7.12 1.20 12.86
C ILE A 93 -5.74 1.67 12.42
N ILE A 94 -4.91 0.72 11.98
CA ILE A 94 -3.59 0.99 11.40
C ILE A 94 -3.66 0.74 9.91
N VAL A 95 -3.18 1.69 9.10
CA VAL A 95 -3.00 1.48 7.66
C VAL A 95 -1.51 1.31 7.38
N ASN A 96 -1.16 0.21 6.74
CA ASN A 96 0.17 -0.07 6.21
C ASN A 96 0.29 0.50 4.81
N VAL A 97 1.08 1.54 4.64
CA VAL A 97 1.48 2.08 3.33
C VAL A 97 2.92 1.69 3.08
N GLN A 98 3.21 1.07 1.94
CA GLN A 98 4.56 0.63 1.63
C GLN A 98 5.50 1.82 1.43
N GLY A 99 6.72 1.71 1.99
CA GLY A 99 7.73 2.79 1.94
C GLY A 99 8.30 3.11 0.55
N ASP A 100 7.84 2.42 -0.48
CA ASP A 100 8.21 2.56 -1.88
C ASP A 100 7.06 3.02 -2.79
N GLU A 101 5.96 3.52 -2.22
CA GLU A 101 4.79 4.02 -2.96
C GLU A 101 4.65 5.56 -2.87
N PRO A 102 5.60 6.35 -3.42
CA PRO A 102 5.62 7.81 -3.29
C PRO A 102 4.49 8.52 -4.05
N LEU A 103 3.75 7.81 -4.89
CA LEU A 103 2.60 8.31 -5.65
C LEU A 103 1.27 7.70 -5.18
N ILE A 104 1.23 6.96 -4.07
CA ILE A 104 -0.02 6.39 -3.55
C ILE A 104 -1.08 7.49 -3.37
N PRO A 105 -2.28 7.34 -3.94
CA PRO A 105 -3.31 8.35 -3.78
C PRO A 105 -3.80 8.42 -2.33
N PRO A 106 -3.85 9.60 -1.70
CA PRO A 106 -4.36 9.76 -0.32
C PRO A 106 -5.76 9.19 -0.12
N LYS A 107 -6.62 9.26 -1.16
CA LYS A 107 -7.97 8.70 -1.17
C LYS A 107 -7.98 7.17 -0.96
N VAL A 108 -7.01 6.45 -1.54
CA VAL A 108 -6.89 5.00 -1.38
C VAL A 108 -6.56 4.64 0.07
N ILE A 109 -5.62 5.38 0.69
CA ILE A 109 -5.25 5.20 2.09
C ILE A 109 -6.48 5.41 3.00
N LYS A 110 -7.21 6.50 2.77
CA LYS A 110 -8.43 6.83 3.52
C LYS A 110 -9.49 5.75 3.35
N ASN A 111 -9.77 5.34 2.13
CA ASN A 111 -10.84 4.39 1.84
C ASN A 111 -10.56 3.02 2.47
N VAL A 112 -9.30 2.54 2.45
CA VAL A 112 -8.93 1.25 3.08
C VAL A 112 -9.09 1.32 4.61
N ALA A 113 -8.84 2.48 5.24
CA ALA A 113 -9.13 2.68 6.65
C ALA A 113 -10.63 2.66 6.94
N GLU A 114 -11.41 3.45 6.18
CA GLU A 114 -12.88 3.56 6.34
C GLU A 114 -13.57 2.23 6.05
N LEU A 115 -13.09 1.45 5.06
CA LEU A 115 -13.57 0.10 4.79
C LEU A 115 -13.55 -0.75 6.05
N LEU A 116 -12.41 -0.82 6.74
CA LEU A 116 -12.28 -1.66 7.93
C LEU A 116 -13.06 -1.10 9.13
N MET A 117 -13.17 0.23 9.26
CA MET A 117 -14.04 0.85 10.27
C MET A 117 -15.49 0.41 10.15
N ASN A 118 -15.98 0.25 8.90
CA ASN A 118 -17.35 -0.12 8.59
C ASN A 118 -17.60 -1.65 8.57
N ARG A 119 -16.55 -2.47 8.72
CA ARG A 119 -16.60 -3.93 8.66
C ARG A 119 -16.14 -4.54 9.99
N SER A 120 -17.03 -4.50 10.99
CA SER A 120 -16.73 -5.06 12.33
C SER A 120 -16.46 -6.57 12.32
N ASP A 121 -16.90 -7.28 11.30
CA ASP A 121 -16.68 -8.72 11.08
C ASP A 121 -15.31 -9.05 10.48
N CYS A 122 -14.54 -8.04 10.04
CA CYS A 122 -13.23 -8.20 9.43
C CYS A 122 -12.09 -7.71 10.35
N SER A 123 -10.95 -8.38 10.30
CA SER A 123 -9.73 -8.02 11.04
C SER A 123 -8.73 -7.24 10.19
N MET A 124 -8.86 -7.35 8.88
CA MET A 124 -8.05 -6.66 7.88
C MET A 124 -8.92 -6.05 6.79
N GLY A 125 -8.41 -5.00 6.16
CA GLY A 125 -8.92 -4.45 4.92
C GLY A 125 -7.80 -4.31 3.90
N THR A 126 -8.14 -4.35 2.61
CA THR A 126 -7.21 -4.15 1.50
C THR A 126 -7.93 -3.57 0.29
N ALA A 127 -7.16 -3.30 -0.77
CA ALA A 127 -7.66 -2.75 -2.02
C ALA A 127 -7.46 -3.71 -3.19
N ALA A 128 -8.31 -3.59 -4.19
CA ALA A 128 -8.16 -4.24 -5.48
C ALA A 128 -8.57 -3.31 -6.61
N ILE A 129 -8.06 -3.55 -7.81
CA ILE A 129 -8.50 -2.88 -9.05
C ILE A 129 -8.85 -3.92 -10.09
N ARG A 130 -9.71 -3.53 -11.04
CA ARG A 130 -10.12 -4.45 -12.11
C ARG A 130 -8.97 -4.72 -13.06
N ILE A 131 -8.84 -5.96 -13.48
CA ILE A 131 -7.91 -6.37 -14.54
C ILE A 131 -8.60 -6.17 -15.89
N HIS A 132 -7.90 -5.55 -16.83
CA HIS A 132 -8.43 -5.19 -18.14
C HIS A 132 -7.80 -5.98 -19.30
N SER A 133 -6.72 -6.71 -19.06
CA SER A 133 -6.03 -7.48 -20.10
C SER A 133 -5.76 -8.92 -19.70
N ALA A 134 -5.78 -9.81 -20.68
CA ALA A 134 -5.41 -11.21 -20.48
C ALA A 134 -3.93 -11.35 -20.07
N GLU A 135 -3.05 -10.51 -20.63
CA GLU A 135 -1.63 -10.47 -20.25
C GLU A 135 -1.45 -10.25 -18.74
N GLU A 136 -2.12 -9.23 -18.19
CA GLU A 136 -2.09 -8.94 -16.75
C GLU A 136 -2.69 -10.08 -15.93
N PHE A 137 -3.83 -10.64 -16.37
CA PHE A 137 -4.53 -11.72 -15.68
C PHE A 137 -3.69 -12.99 -15.55
N PHE A 138 -2.96 -13.36 -16.61
CA PHE A 138 -2.09 -14.54 -16.61
C PHE A 138 -0.68 -14.29 -16.04
N ASN A 139 -0.32 -13.05 -15.74
CA ASN A 139 0.98 -12.72 -15.15
C ASN A 139 1.06 -13.19 -13.68
N PRO A 140 1.98 -14.09 -13.32
CA PRO A 140 2.12 -14.59 -11.95
C PRO A 140 2.67 -13.53 -10.95
N ASN A 141 3.23 -12.43 -11.44
CA ASN A 141 3.66 -11.31 -10.59
C ASN A 141 2.48 -10.43 -10.17
N VAL A 142 1.37 -10.49 -10.88
CA VAL A 142 0.11 -9.85 -10.52
C VAL A 142 -0.68 -10.78 -9.62
N VAL A 143 -0.90 -10.39 -8.38
CA VAL A 143 -1.71 -11.15 -7.42
C VAL A 143 -3.19 -10.92 -7.72
N LYS A 144 -3.94 -12.00 -7.92
CA LYS A 144 -5.40 -11.96 -8.09
C LYS A 144 -6.08 -12.16 -6.75
N VAL A 145 -7.27 -11.55 -6.59
CA VAL A 145 -8.15 -11.78 -5.45
C VAL A 145 -9.56 -12.09 -5.93
N VAL A 146 -10.22 -13.03 -5.28
CA VAL A 146 -11.65 -13.32 -5.46
C VAL A 146 -12.38 -13.01 -4.17
N THR A 147 -13.58 -12.45 -4.28
CA THR A 147 -14.38 -11.99 -3.15
C THR A 147 -15.74 -12.67 -3.10
N ASP A 148 -16.34 -12.70 -1.92
CA ASP A 148 -17.74 -13.03 -1.77
C ASP A 148 -18.65 -11.82 -2.14
N LYS A 149 -19.97 -12.01 -2.06
CA LYS A 149 -20.97 -10.97 -2.36
C LYS A 149 -20.91 -9.75 -1.42
N ASN A 150 -20.26 -9.90 -0.27
CA ASN A 150 -20.12 -8.84 0.74
C ASN A 150 -18.77 -8.12 0.63
N GLY A 151 -17.93 -8.46 -0.38
CA GLY A 151 -16.60 -7.90 -0.54
C GLY A 151 -15.57 -8.47 0.43
N SER A 152 -15.79 -9.66 1.03
CA SER A 152 -14.74 -10.34 1.80
C SER A 152 -13.91 -11.21 0.88
N ALA A 153 -12.58 -11.20 1.05
CA ALA A 153 -11.69 -12.05 0.28
C ALA A 153 -11.97 -13.54 0.54
N LEU A 154 -12.15 -14.30 -0.53
CA LEU A 154 -12.22 -15.76 -0.49
C LEU A 154 -10.82 -16.35 -0.60
N TYR A 155 -10.00 -15.83 -1.52
CA TYR A 155 -8.63 -16.28 -1.73
C TYR A 155 -7.81 -15.25 -2.52
N PHE A 156 -6.49 -15.26 -2.28
CA PHE A 156 -5.49 -14.53 -3.07
C PHE A 156 -4.57 -15.53 -3.74
N SER A 157 -4.22 -15.31 -5.02
CA SER A 157 -3.32 -16.20 -5.73
C SER A 157 -2.54 -15.50 -6.84
N ARG A 158 -1.34 -16.04 -7.09
CA ARG A 158 -0.56 -15.71 -8.29
C ARG A 158 -1.11 -16.40 -9.52
N ALA A 159 -1.86 -17.51 -9.35
CA ALA A 159 -2.56 -18.17 -10.43
C ALA A 159 -3.69 -17.28 -10.99
N PRO A 160 -4.11 -17.49 -12.26
CA PRO A 160 -5.26 -16.81 -12.84
C PRO A 160 -6.56 -17.33 -12.20
N ILE A 161 -7.12 -16.55 -11.28
CA ILE A 161 -8.40 -16.82 -10.60
C ILE A 161 -9.33 -15.62 -10.70
N PRO A 162 -10.70 -15.84 -10.85
CA PRO A 162 -11.33 -17.15 -11.10
C PRO A 162 -11.06 -17.67 -12.54
N TRP A 163 -11.24 -18.95 -12.77
CA TRP A 163 -11.04 -19.55 -14.07
C TRP A 163 -12.34 -19.56 -14.90
N ASP A 164 -12.36 -18.88 -16.06
CA ASP A 164 -13.44 -18.98 -17.02
C ASP A 164 -13.30 -20.28 -17.84
N ARG A 165 -13.99 -21.31 -17.38
CA ARG A 165 -13.89 -22.66 -17.95
C ARG A 165 -14.14 -22.71 -19.46
N ASP A 166 -15.22 -22.09 -19.90
CA ASP A 166 -15.70 -22.23 -21.28
C ASP A 166 -15.09 -21.18 -22.23
N GLY A 167 -14.79 -19.98 -21.69
CA GLY A 167 -14.12 -18.94 -22.45
C GLY A 167 -12.66 -19.28 -22.72
N PHE A 168 -11.88 -19.61 -21.71
CA PHE A 168 -10.46 -19.92 -21.85
C PHE A 168 -10.17 -21.27 -22.55
N ALA A 169 -11.18 -22.16 -22.67
CA ALA A 169 -11.08 -23.32 -23.53
C ALA A 169 -11.07 -22.95 -25.02
N LYS A 170 -11.65 -21.81 -25.38
CA LYS A 170 -11.74 -21.31 -26.75
C LYS A 170 -10.64 -20.31 -27.08
N ASP A 171 -10.48 -19.32 -26.22
CA ASP A 171 -9.52 -18.23 -26.42
C ASP A 171 -9.01 -17.68 -25.08
N ARG A 172 -7.71 -17.73 -24.86
CA ARG A 172 -7.05 -17.17 -23.68
C ARG A 172 -6.54 -15.73 -23.87
N SER A 173 -6.63 -15.19 -25.08
CA SER A 173 -6.24 -13.81 -25.36
C SER A 173 -7.33 -12.81 -25.01
N ALA A 174 -8.58 -13.25 -24.89
CA ALA A 174 -9.72 -12.45 -24.50
C ALA A 174 -10.07 -12.63 -23.03
N LEU A 175 -10.11 -11.53 -22.27
CA LEU A 175 -10.56 -11.54 -20.88
C LEU A 175 -12.04 -11.14 -20.80
N PRO A 176 -12.93 -11.98 -20.21
CA PRO A 176 -14.30 -11.60 -19.95
C PRO A 176 -14.38 -10.35 -19.07
N LYS A 177 -15.36 -9.48 -19.34
CA LYS A 177 -15.58 -8.28 -18.53
C LYS A 177 -15.76 -8.67 -17.05
N HIS A 178 -15.09 -7.95 -16.17
CA HIS A 178 -15.18 -8.09 -14.71
C HIS A 178 -14.67 -9.43 -14.15
N LEU A 179 -13.92 -10.22 -14.91
CA LEU A 179 -13.48 -11.54 -14.44
C LEU A 179 -12.43 -11.44 -13.34
N GLY A 180 -11.46 -10.56 -13.43
CA GLY A 180 -10.31 -10.52 -12.53
C GLY A 180 -10.21 -9.25 -11.70
N LEU A 181 -9.74 -9.39 -10.46
CA LEU A 181 -9.33 -8.30 -9.59
C LEU A 181 -7.84 -8.45 -9.28
N ARG A 182 -7.05 -7.40 -9.54
CA ARG A 182 -5.65 -7.28 -9.11
C ARG A 182 -5.63 -6.74 -7.70
N HIS A 183 -5.03 -7.49 -6.80
CA HIS A 183 -4.79 -7.05 -5.44
C HIS A 183 -3.76 -5.90 -5.41
N VAL A 184 -4.02 -4.90 -4.58
CA VAL A 184 -3.11 -3.79 -4.30
C VAL A 184 -2.54 -3.97 -2.90
N GLY A 185 -1.22 -3.88 -2.75
CA GLY A 185 -0.47 -4.20 -1.53
C GLY A 185 -0.65 -3.24 -0.35
N ILE A 186 -1.74 -2.48 -0.31
CA ILE A 186 -2.10 -1.64 0.84
C ILE A 186 -3.05 -2.40 1.77
N TYR A 187 -2.84 -2.26 3.09
CA TYR A 187 -3.66 -2.94 4.08
C TYR A 187 -4.05 -2.03 5.23
N SER A 188 -5.25 -2.25 5.75
CA SER A 188 -5.63 -1.80 7.09
C SER A 188 -5.77 -2.97 8.04
N TYR A 189 -5.49 -2.73 9.32
CA TYR A 189 -5.54 -3.71 10.40
C TYR A 189 -6.25 -3.12 11.60
N ARG A 190 -7.02 -3.95 12.34
CA ARG A 190 -7.29 -3.65 13.73
C ARG A 190 -6.00 -3.83 14.52
N CYS A 191 -5.63 -2.86 15.36
CA CYS A 191 -4.35 -2.89 16.07
C CYS A 191 -4.21 -4.15 16.93
N ALA A 192 -5.26 -4.57 17.63
CA ALA A 192 -5.26 -5.81 18.39
C ALA A 192 -4.95 -7.05 17.53
N PHE A 193 -5.51 -7.12 16.30
CA PHE A 193 -5.20 -8.21 15.36
C PHE A 193 -3.76 -8.11 14.86
N LEU A 194 -3.28 -6.91 14.53
CA LEU A 194 -1.89 -6.72 14.06
C LEU A 194 -0.87 -7.20 15.10
N LYS A 195 -1.10 -6.89 16.40
CA LYS A 195 -0.25 -7.35 17.49
C LYS A 195 -0.28 -8.87 17.68
N ALA A 196 -1.42 -9.51 17.42
CA ALA A 196 -1.56 -10.96 17.49
C ALA A 196 -1.02 -11.70 16.24
N TYR A 197 -0.84 -11.01 15.13
CA TYR A 197 -0.50 -11.61 13.83
C TYR A 197 0.83 -12.41 13.83
N PRO A 198 1.92 -11.98 14.49
CA PRO A 198 3.18 -12.74 14.51
C PRO A 198 3.05 -14.13 15.14
N GLU A 199 2.10 -14.31 16.07
CA GLU A 199 1.85 -15.58 16.78
C GLU A 199 0.97 -16.55 15.97
N LEU A 200 0.37 -16.10 14.85
CA LEU A 200 -0.47 -16.96 14.04
C LEU A 200 0.37 -18.03 13.33
N PRO A 201 -0.07 -19.30 13.35
CA PRO A 201 0.58 -20.37 12.62
C PRO A 201 0.72 -20.03 11.12
N LYS A 202 1.94 -20.16 10.61
CA LYS A 202 2.20 -20.03 9.17
C LYS A 202 1.58 -21.20 8.42
N SER A 203 1.04 -20.94 7.23
CA SER A 203 0.46 -21.95 6.38
C SER A 203 1.37 -22.30 5.19
N ASP A 204 1.20 -23.50 4.64
CA ASP A 204 1.84 -23.86 3.38
C ASP A 204 1.38 -22.97 2.22
N LEU A 205 0.12 -22.51 2.24
CA LEU A 205 -0.42 -21.58 1.24
C LEU A 205 0.36 -20.27 1.20
N GLU A 206 0.62 -19.66 2.38
CA GLU A 206 1.45 -18.46 2.51
C GLU A 206 2.85 -18.70 1.92
N ARG A 207 3.44 -19.85 2.22
CA ARG A 207 4.79 -20.18 1.78
C ARG A 207 4.87 -20.39 0.26
N TRP A 208 3.93 -21.16 -0.32
CA TRP A 208 3.95 -21.47 -1.75
C TRP A 208 3.62 -20.25 -2.62
N GLU A 209 2.62 -19.49 -2.23
CA GLU A 209 2.21 -18.27 -2.96
C GLU A 209 3.12 -17.07 -2.64
N SER A 210 3.91 -17.13 -1.55
CA SER A 210 4.65 -15.98 -1.00
C SER A 210 3.73 -14.78 -0.78
N LEU A 211 2.59 -15.01 -0.11
CA LEU A 211 1.52 -14.06 0.16
C LEU A 211 1.16 -14.09 1.65
N GLU A 212 1.64 -13.11 2.42
CA GLU A 212 1.49 -13.05 3.89
C GLU A 212 0.01 -13.02 4.32
N GLN A 213 -0.86 -12.36 3.58
CA GLN A 213 -2.28 -12.26 3.91
C GLN A 213 -3.02 -13.62 3.92
N LEU A 214 -2.47 -14.63 3.29
CA LEU A 214 -3.01 -15.99 3.34
C LEU A 214 -2.92 -16.60 4.74
N ARG A 215 -1.96 -16.15 5.60
CA ARG A 215 -1.91 -16.55 7.00
C ARG A 215 -3.18 -16.14 7.74
N ALA A 216 -3.67 -14.92 7.53
CA ALA A 216 -4.91 -14.45 8.14
C ALA A 216 -6.11 -15.31 7.71
N LEU A 217 -6.29 -15.52 6.39
CA LEU A 217 -7.37 -16.35 5.87
C LEU A 217 -7.30 -17.80 6.38
N TYR A 218 -6.10 -18.40 6.37
CA TYR A 218 -5.88 -19.77 6.84
C TYR A 218 -6.28 -19.95 8.32
N ASN A 219 -6.04 -18.93 9.15
CA ASN A 219 -6.41 -18.92 10.56
C ASN A 219 -7.85 -18.44 10.82
N GLY A 220 -8.69 -18.32 9.78
CA GLY A 220 -10.12 -18.03 9.91
C GLY A 220 -10.47 -16.54 10.05
N TYR A 221 -9.50 -15.63 9.89
CA TYR A 221 -9.75 -14.20 9.89
C TYR A 221 -10.25 -13.72 8.54
N LYS A 222 -11.15 -12.73 8.56
CA LYS A 222 -11.71 -12.14 7.35
C LYS A 222 -10.95 -10.89 6.92
N ILE A 223 -10.81 -10.72 5.61
CA ILE A 223 -10.20 -9.56 4.96
C ILE A 223 -11.25 -8.89 4.09
N ALA A 224 -11.60 -7.64 4.37
CA ALA A 224 -12.45 -6.84 3.51
C ALA A 224 -11.65 -6.33 2.30
N VAL A 225 -12.26 -6.30 1.13
CA VAL A 225 -11.63 -5.82 -0.12
C VAL A 225 -12.47 -4.68 -0.68
N ASP A 226 -11.87 -3.50 -0.84
CA ASP A 226 -12.43 -2.40 -1.61
C ASP A 226 -11.96 -2.46 -3.06
N THR A 227 -12.87 -2.18 -4.00
CA THR A 227 -12.55 -2.23 -5.43
C THR A 227 -12.55 -0.83 -6.01
N PHE A 228 -11.40 -0.42 -6.55
CA PHE A 228 -11.20 0.86 -7.21
C PHE A 228 -11.30 0.70 -8.72
N GLU A 229 -11.90 1.69 -9.39
CA GLU A 229 -11.93 1.78 -10.85
C GLU A 229 -10.72 2.56 -11.40
N GLU A 230 -10.11 3.40 -10.57
CA GLU A 230 -8.95 4.22 -10.93
C GLU A 230 -7.65 3.42 -10.80
N GLU A 231 -6.72 3.63 -11.71
CA GLU A 231 -5.38 3.04 -11.63
C GLU A 231 -4.63 3.57 -10.40
N ILE A 232 -4.03 2.67 -9.67
CA ILE A 232 -3.13 2.98 -8.55
C ILE A 232 -1.69 2.82 -9.06
N PRO A 233 -0.87 3.88 -9.05
CA PRO A 233 0.50 3.80 -9.50
C PRO A 233 1.29 2.70 -8.78
N PRO A 234 2.13 1.94 -9.47
CA PRO A 234 2.98 0.93 -8.83
C PRO A 234 4.04 1.55 -7.94
N GLY A 235 4.53 0.77 -7.00
CA GLY A 235 5.69 1.13 -6.18
C GLY A 235 6.99 1.20 -6.99
N VAL A 236 7.99 1.88 -6.43
CA VAL A 236 9.33 2.02 -6.99
C VAL A 236 10.19 0.83 -6.59
N ASP A 237 10.56 -0.02 -7.52
CA ASP A 237 11.40 -1.20 -7.26
C ASP A 237 12.75 -1.14 -7.95
N THR A 238 12.85 -0.42 -9.05
CA THR A 238 14.04 -0.31 -9.91
C THR A 238 14.43 1.15 -10.11
N LEU A 239 15.62 1.37 -10.67
CA LEU A 239 16.06 2.72 -11.08
C LEU A 239 15.13 3.30 -12.15
N ALA A 240 14.61 2.49 -13.06
CA ALA A 240 13.67 2.95 -14.09
C ALA A 240 12.35 3.45 -13.46
N ASP A 241 11.82 2.77 -12.45
CA ASP A 241 10.64 3.23 -11.72
C ASP A 241 10.90 4.55 -11.00
N LEU A 242 12.10 4.70 -10.39
CA LEU A 242 12.49 5.93 -9.71
C LEU A 242 12.55 7.11 -10.68
N GLU A 243 13.13 6.93 -11.85
CA GLU A 243 13.18 7.97 -12.89
C GLU A 243 11.78 8.32 -13.43
N ALA A 244 10.91 7.33 -13.60
CA ALA A 244 9.52 7.56 -13.99
C ALA A 244 8.77 8.40 -12.95
N VAL A 245 8.96 8.13 -11.66
CA VAL A 245 8.35 8.92 -10.58
C VAL A 245 8.90 10.35 -10.54
N ARG A 246 10.21 10.53 -10.74
CA ARG A 246 10.85 11.86 -10.84
C ARG A 246 10.23 12.67 -11.98
N ALA A 247 10.16 12.08 -13.17
CA ALA A 247 9.57 12.72 -14.35
C ALA A 247 8.10 13.09 -14.13
N TYR A 248 7.29 12.18 -13.55
CA TYR A 248 5.91 12.45 -13.21
C TYR A 248 5.76 13.66 -12.28
N ARG A 249 6.58 13.74 -11.22
CA ARG A 249 6.51 14.86 -10.26
C ARG A 249 6.95 16.18 -10.87
N ILE A 250 8.01 16.19 -11.67
CA ILE A 250 8.47 17.40 -12.35
C ILE A 250 7.35 17.97 -13.24
N ASN A 251 6.70 17.11 -14.02
CA ASN A 251 5.60 17.52 -14.88
C ASN A 251 4.41 18.08 -14.09
N ASN A 252 4.05 17.45 -12.97
CA ASN A 252 2.95 17.96 -12.15
C ASN A 252 3.30 19.21 -11.33
N LEU A 253 4.57 19.44 -11.00
CA LEU A 253 5.01 20.68 -10.35
C LEU A 253 4.92 21.88 -11.33
N SER A 254 5.24 21.69 -12.61
CA SER A 254 5.11 22.74 -13.62
C SER A 254 3.65 23.19 -13.81
N PHE A 255 2.68 22.27 -13.79
CA PHE A 255 1.26 22.64 -13.84
C PHE A 255 0.80 23.45 -12.62
N ILE A 256 1.26 23.10 -11.41
CA ILE A 256 0.90 23.84 -10.19
C ILE A 256 1.49 25.27 -10.19
N VAL A 257 2.70 25.43 -10.70
CA VAL A 257 3.35 26.75 -10.81
C VAL A 257 2.65 27.62 -11.86
N GLU A 258 2.22 27.03 -12.98
CA GLU A 258 1.45 27.74 -14.00
C GLU A 258 0.06 28.18 -13.49
N ASP A 259 -0.66 27.33 -12.76
CA ASP A 259 -1.95 27.68 -12.17
C ASP A 259 -1.83 28.76 -11.09
N GLN A 260 -0.80 28.73 -10.26
CA GLN A 260 -0.54 29.78 -9.28
C GLN A 260 -0.15 31.11 -9.94
N ALA A 261 0.69 31.08 -10.96
CA ALA A 261 1.07 32.27 -11.72
C ALA A 261 -0.15 32.88 -12.44
N VAL A 262 -1.04 32.07 -13.02
CA VAL A 262 -2.28 32.53 -13.65
C VAL A 262 -3.24 33.11 -12.64
N ALA A 263 -3.35 32.54 -11.42
CA ALA A 263 -4.17 33.07 -10.35
C ALA A 263 -3.66 34.40 -9.80
N GLU A 264 -2.34 34.56 -9.63
CA GLU A 264 -1.71 35.83 -9.23
C GLU A 264 -1.86 36.91 -10.31
N PHE A 265 -1.68 36.59 -11.59
CA PHE A 265 -1.91 37.52 -12.71
C PHE A 265 -3.38 37.95 -12.85
N SER A 266 -4.34 37.07 -12.54
CA SER A 266 -5.77 37.42 -12.52
C SER A 266 -6.14 38.36 -11.38
N SER A 267 -5.53 38.21 -10.19
CA SER A 267 -5.80 39.07 -9.04
C SER A 267 -5.25 40.49 -9.20
N ILE A 268 -4.18 40.69 -9.99
CA ILE A 268 -3.58 41.99 -10.28
C ILE A 268 -4.41 42.79 -11.31
N ARG A 269 -5.23 42.11 -12.15
CA ARG A 269 -6.09 42.77 -13.13
C ARG A 269 -7.45 43.22 -12.62
N THR A 270 -7.82 42.84 -11.39
CA THR A 270 -9.09 43.18 -10.75
C THR A 270 -8.95 44.18 -9.60
N ALA A 271 -7.77 44.68 -9.33
CA ALA A 271 -7.46 45.81 -8.43
C ALA A 271 -7.09 47.06 -9.23
#